data_a722673965045022eaa95a97a41d7b77
#
_entry.id   a722673965045022eaa95a97a41d7b77
#
_cell.length_a   1.000
_cell.length_b   1.000
_cell.length_c   1.000
_cell.angle_alpha   90.00
_cell.angle_beta   90.00
_cell.angle_gamma   90.00
#
_symmetry.space_group_name_H-M   'P 1'
#
loop_
_entity.id
_entity.type
_entity.pdbx_description
1 polymer ?
#
loop_
_entity_poly.entity_id
_entity_poly.type
_entity_poly.pdbx_seq_one_letter_code
_entity_poly.pdbx_strand_id
1 'polypeptide(L)'
;MLNAAQLALFEQTDPAVEFLPRDTRSSAAGATEAARAAISDGATVLVGPLTLGETAAAAGPAQAASVPMLSFTSDEGQAGNGVWVMGVTPAQVARRLASAAISGGQRRIGLLGADDEFGRRLGAALRSILAEAGLPTPVVMLTRPGSDAAQNGRDFAARSAAEGGVDALILSQAGIAARQAVQGLLAAGLTPMPRLFGTHLWAGDGQIAQESALAGAGFTGPDPATRNSFDNRFQENFGERPARLAGTAYDAAALAARAAREGGRALPVGTAFQGADGPIRLMAGGVLGRGLAILEFQNGQIVLREAAPIPGGPGS
;
A
#
# COMPACT_ATOMS: atom_id res chain seq x y z
N MET A 1 -8.01 -12.75 6.50
CA MET A 1 -7.07 -13.18 5.44
C MET A 1 -7.51 -14.51 4.84
N LEU A 2 -7.66 -15.58 5.64
CA LEU A 2 -8.06 -16.91 5.16
C LEU A 2 -9.39 -16.88 4.37
N ASN A 3 -10.44 -16.29 4.93
CA ASN A 3 -11.75 -16.15 4.26
C ASN A 3 -11.64 -15.42 2.91
N ALA A 4 -10.77 -14.41 2.80
CA ALA A 4 -10.57 -13.69 1.53
C ALA A 4 -9.88 -14.55 0.47
N ALA A 5 -8.91 -15.37 0.86
CA ALA A 5 -8.29 -16.34 -0.03
C ALA A 5 -9.29 -17.42 -0.48
N GLN A 6 -10.13 -17.89 0.44
CA GLN A 6 -11.21 -18.84 0.11
C GLN A 6 -12.24 -18.23 -0.86
N LEU A 7 -12.63 -16.95 -0.66
CA LEU A 7 -13.53 -16.25 -1.58
C LEU A 7 -12.98 -16.26 -3.00
N ALA A 8 -11.68 -15.94 -3.16
CA ALA A 8 -11.04 -15.95 -4.47
C ALA A 8 -11.12 -17.32 -5.16
N LEU A 9 -11.06 -18.41 -4.40
CA LEU A 9 -11.19 -19.77 -4.93
C LEU A 9 -12.64 -20.14 -5.25
N PHE A 10 -13.61 -19.74 -4.40
CA PHE A 10 -15.04 -19.99 -4.66
C PHE A 10 -15.51 -19.32 -5.94
N GLU A 11 -15.01 -18.13 -6.24
CA GLU A 11 -15.35 -17.39 -7.45
C GLU A 11 -14.69 -17.97 -8.72
N GLN A 12 -13.63 -18.74 -8.55
CA GLN A 12 -12.99 -19.46 -9.63
C GLN A 12 -13.57 -20.88 -9.67
N THR A 13 -14.61 -21.09 -10.42
CA THR A 13 -15.40 -22.32 -10.53
C THR A 13 -14.64 -23.61 -10.94
N ASP A 14 -13.32 -23.64 -10.79
CA ASP A 14 -12.49 -24.78 -11.17
C ASP A 14 -12.10 -25.61 -9.93
N PRO A 15 -12.51 -26.87 -9.84
CA PRO A 15 -12.19 -27.78 -8.73
C PRO A 15 -10.71 -28.24 -8.71
N ALA A 16 -9.89 -27.85 -9.70
CA ALA A 16 -8.53 -28.35 -9.84
C ALA A 16 -7.50 -27.71 -8.88
N VAL A 17 -7.90 -26.71 -8.07
CA VAL A 17 -6.99 -26.04 -7.13
C VAL A 17 -7.37 -26.35 -5.70
N GLU A 18 -6.46 -27.02 -4.99
CA GLU A 18 -6.59 -27.27 -3.56
C GLU A 18 -5.90 -26.17 -2.77
N PHE A 19 -6.56 -25.71 -1.70
CA PHE A 19 -6.01 -24.72 -0.78
C PHE A 19 -5.68 -25.38 0.56
N LEU A 20 -4.38 -25.38 0.90
CA LEU A 20 -3.84 -26.03 2.10
C LEU A 20 -3.41 -24.98 3.14
N PRO A 21 -4.28 -24.53 4.05
CA PRO A 21 -3.95 -23.55 5.05
C PRO A 21 -2.94 -24.12 6.07
N ARG A 22 -1.96 -23.29 6.46
CA ARG A 22 -0.93 -23.60 7.46
C ARG A 22 -0.81 -22.44 8.43
N ASP A 23 -0.71 -22.74 9.71
CA ASP A 23 -0.51 -21.75 10.76
C ASP A 23 0.98 -21.45 10.94
N THR A 24 1.40 -20.21 10.77
CA THR A 24 2.76 -19.75 11.01
C THR A 24 3.03 -19.46 12.49
N ARG A 25 2.02 -19.52 13.34
CA ARG A 25 2.09 -19.19 14.78
C ARG A 25 2.70 -17.80 15.01
N SER A 26 2.50 -16.88 14.07
CA SER A 26 3.04 -15.51 14.07
C SER A 26 4.54 -15.45 14.40
N SER A 27 5.32 -16.39 13.88
CA SER A 27 6.73 -16.51 14.19
C SER A 27 7.57 -16.91 12.97
N ALA A 28 8.83 -16.49 12.95
CA ALA A 28 9.77 -16.85 11.89
C ALA A 28 9.99 -18.37 11.80
N ALA A 29 10.12 -19.05 12.94
CA ALA A 29 10.26 -20.51 12.99
C ALA A 29 9.00 -21.21 12.45
N GLY A 30 7.83 -20.79 12.89
CA GLY A 30 6.55 -21.31 12.40
C GLY A 30 6.35 -21.09 10.91
N ALA A 31 6.72 -19.94 10.39
CA ALA A 31 6.66 -19.65 8.95
C ALA A 31 7.58 -20.58 8.14
N THR A 32 8.81 -20.85 8.63
CA THR A 32 9.72 -21.82 8.01
C THR A 32 9.12 -23.23 7.98
N GLU A 33 8.57 -23.68 9.10
CA GLU A 33 7.93 -24.99 9.22
C GLU A 33 6.70 -25.12 8.32
N ALA A 34 5.84 -24.10 8.32
CA ALA A 34 4.63 -24.03 7.50
C ALA A 34 4.98 -24.07 6.00
N ALA A 35 6.00 -23.33 5.56
CA ALA A 35 6.46 -23.34 4.18
C ALA A 35 7.00 -24.73 3.78
N ARG A 36 7.84 -25.36 4.61
CA ARG A 36 8.36 -26.70 4.35
C ARG A 36 7.24 -27.75 4.28
N ALA A 37 6.28 -27.70 5.20
CA ALA A 37 5.16 -28.63 5.22
C ALA A 37 4.29 -28.45 3.96
N ALA A 38 3.92 -27.22 3.58
CA ALA A 38 3.16 -26.96 2.38
C ALA A 38 3.87 -27.47 1.11
N ILE A 39 5.19 -27.24 1.00
CA ILE A 39 6.00 -27.72 -0.13
C ILE A 39 6.06 -29.25 -0.15
N SER A 40 6.23 -29.89 0.99
CA SER A 40 6.22 -31.35 1.10
C SER A 40 4.89 -31.97 0.69
N ASP A 41 3.78 -31.26 0.96
CA ASP A 41 2.44 -31.67 0.56
C ASP A 41 2.10 -31.32 -0.90
N GLY A 42 3.10 -30.82 -1.67
CA GLY A 42 2.97 -30.60 -3.11
C GLY A 42 2.51 -29.19 -3.49
N ALA A 43 2.54 -28.21 -2.60
CA ALA A 43 2.19 -26.84 -2.95
C ALA A 43 3.03 -26.31 -4.12
N THR A 44 2.36 -25.77 -5.12
CA THR A 44 2.98 -25.18 -6.32
C THR A 44 3.17 -23.67 -6.22
N VAL A 45 2.43 -23.00 -5.31
CA VAL A 45 2.54 -21.57 -4.98
C VAL A 45 2.28 -21.41 -3.49
N LEU A 46 3.08 -20.59 -2.80
CA LEU A 46 2.80 -20.17 -1.43
C LEU A 46 2.08 -18.82 -1.42
N VAL A 47 1.02 -18.70 -0.63
CA VAL A 47 0.23 -17.48 -0.44
C VAL A 47 0.39 -16.99 1.00
N GLY A 48 0.98 -15.82 1.18
CA GLY A 48 1.47 -15.31 2.45
C GLY A 48 2.98 -15.52 2.59
N PRO A 49 3.57 -15.36 3.79
CA PRO A 49 2.94 -14.87 5.04
C PRO A 49 2.73 -13.34 5.07
N LEU A 50 2.34 -12.84 6.26
CA LEU A 50 1.97 -11.41 6.41
C LEU A 50 3.15 -10.52 6.75
N THR A 51 3.97 -10.92 7.71
CA THR A 51 4.99 -10.03 8.26
C THR A 51 6.34 -10.15 7.55
N LEU A 52 7.16 -9.10 7.67
CA LEU A 52 8.53 -9.10 7.16
C LEU A 52 9.35 -10.30 7.68
N GLY A 53 9.33 -10.53 9.00
CA GLY A 53 10.11 -11.59 9.63
C GLY A 53 9.69 -13.00 9.19
N GLU A 54 8.39 -13.24 9.05
CA GLU A 54 7.85 -14.49 8.53
C GLU A 54 8.19 -14.67 7.04
N THR A 55 8.14 -13.58 6.25
CA THR A 55 8.49 -13.59 4.82
C THR A 55 9.95 -13.99 4.63
N ALA A 56 10.87 -13.33 5.35
CA ALA A 56 12.29 -13.64 5.29
C ALA A 56 12.58 -15.10 5.67
N ALA A 57 11.85 -15.63 6.67
CA ALA A 57 12.03 -17.01 7.15
C ALA A 57 11.46 -18.06 6.18
N ALA A 58 10.32 -17.79 5.54
CA ALA A 58 9.68 -18.68 4.57
C ALA A 58 10.37 -18.67 3.19
N ALA A 59 11.08 -17.58 2.86
CA ALA A 59 11.73 -17.40 1.56
C ALA A 59 12.76 -18.50 1.25
N GLY A 60 13.59 -18.90 2.22
CA GLY A 60 14.60 -19.93 2.03
C GLY A 60 14.06 -21.28 1.55
N PRO A 61 13.11 -21.90 2.26
CA PRO A 61 12.44 -23.12 1.80
C PRO A 61 11.76 -22.97 0.43
N ALA A 62 11.07 -21.85 0.18
CA ALA A 62 10.38 -21.59 -1.09
C ALA A 62 11.38 -21.55 -2.26
N GLN A 63 12.47 -20.81 -2.10
CA GLN A 63 13.56 -20.70 -3.11
C GLN A 63 14.22 -22.04 -3.38
N ALA A 64 14.57 -22.80 -2.33
CA ALA A 64 15.22 -24.12 -2.46
C ALA A 64 14.34 -25.11 -3.25
N ALA A 65 13.01 -24.99 -3.14
CA ALA A 65 12.05 -25.82 -3.87
C ALA A 65 11.61 -25.22 -5.21
N SER A 66 12.09 -24.02 -5.57
CA SER A 66 11.63 -23.25 -6.72
C SER A 66 10.10 -23.04 -6.74
N VAL A 67 9.50 -22.84 -5.55
CA VAL A 67 8.07 -22.54 -5.38
C VAL A 67 7.90 -21.04 -5.20
N PRO A 68 7.17 -20.34 -6.07
CA PRO A 68 6.93 -18.92 -5.91
C PRO A 68 6.10 -18.62 -4.66
N MET A 69 6.42 -17.49 -4.01
CA MET A 69 5.75 -17.04 -2.79
C MET A 69 5.15 -15.64 -2.97
N LEU A 70 3.84 -15.53 -2.78
CA LEU A 70 3.07 -14.29 -2.83
C LEU A 70 2.91 -13.74 -1.40
N SER A 71 3.92 -13.06 -0.90
CA SER A 71 3.96 -12.54 0.47
C SER A 71 3.14 -11.26 0.63
N PHE A 72 2.40 -11.13 1.74
CA PHE A 72 1.57 -9.95 2.02
C PHE A 72 2.35 -8.75 2.59
N THR A 73 3.65 -8.90 2.81
CA THR A 73 4.51 -7.78 3.23
C THR A 73 4.46 -6.61 2.25
N SER A 74 4.69 -5.40 2.75
CA SER A 74 4.92 -4.19 1.95
C SER A 74 6.41 -3.84 1.79
N ASP A 75 7.30 -4.69 2.28
CA ASP A 75 8.74 -4.48 2.21
C ASP A 75 9.31 -4.96 0.87
N GLU A 76 9.61 -4.02 -0.02
CA GLU A 76 10.20 -4.27 -1.34
C GLU A 76 11.58 -4.96 -1.26
N GLY A 77 12.29 -4.86 -0.14
CA GLY A 77 13.56 -5.56 0.08
C GLY A 77 13.44 -7.08 0.10
N GLN A 78 12.22 -7.62 0.21
CA GLN A 78 11.94 -9.06 0.14
C GLN A 78 11.65 -9.54 -1.30
N ALA A 79 11.49 -8.61 -2.24
CA ALA A 79 11.14 -8.95 -3.62
C ALA A 79 12.30 -9.62 -4.37
N GLY A 80 11.96 -10.51 -5.27
CA GLY A 80 12.94 -11.24 -6.10
C GLY A 80 13.15 -12.68 -5.66
N ASN A 81 13.93 -13.43 -6.43
CA ASN A 81 14.24 -14.84 -6.17
C ASN A 81 12.99 -15.71 -5.88
N GLY A 82 11.89 -15.48 -6.61
CA GLY A 82 10.63 -16.20 -6.41
C GLY A 82 9.72 -15.64 -5.32
N VAL A 83 10.12 -14.60 -4.60
CA VAL A 83 9.29 -13.88 -3.64
C VAL A 83 8.64 -12.67 -4.31
N TRP A 84 7.34 -12.57 -4.16
CA TRP A 84 6.51 -11.48 -4.68
C TRP A 84 5.89 -10.70 -3.53
N VAL A 85 6.14 -9.40 -3.50
CA VAL A 85 5.60 -8.47 -2.49
C VAL A 85 4.22 -8.00 -2.94
N MET A 86 3.18 -8.42 -2.22
CA MET A 86 1.77 -8.16 -2.54
C MET A 86 1.20 -6.93 -1.84
N GLY A 87 1.84 -6.46 -0.77
CA GLY A 87 1.40 -5.29 -0.02
C GLY A 87 1.62 -3.97 -0.78
N VAL A 88 0.92 -2.92 -0.36
CA VAL A 88 1.14 -1.56 -0.88
C VAL A 88 2.48 -1.04 -0.37
N THR A 89 3.40 -0.76 -1.28
CA THR A 89 4.77 -0.34 -0.91
C THR A 89 4.88 1.18 -0.76
N PRO A 90 5.84 1.68 0.04
CA PRO A 90 6.10 3.12 0.16
C PRO A 90 6.39 3.80 -1.20
N ALA A 91 7.09 3.10 -2.11
CA ALA A 91 7.40 3.63 -3.43
C ALA A 91 6.14 3.80 -4.30
N GLN A 92 5.18 2.87 -4.24
CA GLN A 92 3.90 3.01 -4.94
C GLN A 92 3.10 4.20 -4.40
N VAL A 93 3.06 4.38 -3.08
CA VAL A 93 2.40 5.53 -2.44
C VAL A 93 3.05 6.83 -2.86
N ALA A 94 4.39 6.92 -2.79
CA ALA A 94 5.14 8.10 -3.20
C ALA A 94 4.88 8.46 -4.67
N ARG A 95 4.94 7.48 -5.57
CA ARG A 95 4.71 7.66 -7.01
C ARG A 95 3.29 8.19 -7.26
N ARG A 96 2.29 7.58 -6.65
CA ARG A 96 0.90 7.98 -6.87
C ARG A 96 0.61 9.38 -6.34
N LEU A 97 1.12 9.72 -5.15
CA LEU A 97 0.94 11.06 -4.57
C LEU A 97 1.72 12.13 -5.35
N ALA A 98 2.95 11.84 -5.75
CA ALA A 98 3.73 12.76 -6.59
C ALA A 98 3.04 12.98 -7.94
N SER A 99 2.54 11.93 -8.59
CA SER A 99 1.78 12.03 -9.85
C SER A 99 0.54 12.92 -9.69
N ALA A 100 -0.24 12.73 -8.64
CA ALA A 100 -1.42 13.55 -8.36
C ALA A 100 -1.06 15.03 -8.08
N ALA A 101 -0.02 15.27 -7.29
CA ALA A 101 0.45 16.63 -7.02
C ALA A 101 0.93 17.32 -8.31
N ILE A 102 1.76 16.65 -9.11
CA ILE A 102 2.29 17.18 -10.38
C ILE A 102 1.17 17.47 -11.36
N SER A 103 0.19 16.58 -11.49
CA SER A 103 -0.99 16.77 -12.35
C SER A 103 -1.87 17.93 -11.87
N GLY A 104 -1.90 18.17 -10.55
CA GLY A 104 -2.57 19.32 -9.93
C GLY A 104 -1.80 20.65 -10.06
N GLY A 105 -0.64 20.65 -10.73
CA GLY A 105 0.18 21.85 -10.94
C GLY A 105 1.23 22.10 -9.87
N GLN A 106 1.31 21.30 -8.80
CA GLN A 106 2.30 21.45 -7.75
C GLN A 106 3.69 21.03 -8.25
N ARG A 107 4.72 21.75 -7.80
CA ARG A 107 6.12 21.54 -8.24
C ARG A 107 7.10 21.44 -7.08
N ARG A 108 6.76 21.97 -5.91
CA ARG A 108 7.59 21.98 -4.69
C ARG A 108 6.91 21.13 -3.63
N ILE A 109 7.30 19.88 -3.53
CA ILE A 109 6.64 18.89 -2.69
C ILE A 109 7.42 18.70 -1.39
N GLY A 110 6.70 18.71 -0.26
CA GLY A 110 7.23 18.37 1.06
C GLY A 110 6.71 17.01 1.55
N LEU A 111 7.44 16.47 2.51
CA LEU A 111 7.05 15.28 3.28
C LEU A 111 7.29 15.54 4.76
N LEU A 112 6.25 15.42 5.56
CA LEU A 112 6.31 15.35 7.02
C LEU A 112 5.82 13.97 7.49
N GLY A 113 6.66 13.25 8.24
CA GLY A 113 6.32 11.89 8.65
C GLY A 113 7.08 11.40 9.87
N ALA A 114 6.81 10.16 10.26
CA ALA A 114 7.57 9.48 11.30
C ALA A 114 8.92 8.99 10.75
N ASP A 115 9.97 9.04 11.58
CA ASP A 115 11.28 8.43 11.29
C ASP A 115 11.23 6.93 11.60
N ASP A 116 10.45 6.23 10.80
CA ASP A 116 10.35 4.78 10.74
C ASP A 116 10.72 4.26 9.34
N GLU A 117 10.69 2.97 9.15
CA GLU A 117 11.05 2.35 7.87
C GLU A 117 10.15 2.84 6.72
N PHE A 118 8.84 2.97 6.97
CA PHE A 118 7.90 3.46 5.97
C PHE A 118 8.22 4.91 5.58
N GLY A 119 8.40 5.80 6.56
CA GLY A 119 8.73 7.22 6.32
C GLY A 119 10.04 7.41 5.58
N ARG A 120 11.09 6.67 5.96
CA ARG A 120 12.40 6.71 5.29
C ARG A 120 12.31 6.27 3.83
N ARG A 121 11.64 5.13 3.54
CA ARG A 121 11.45 4.63 2.17
C ARG A 121 10.56 5.54 1.33
N LEU A 122 9.49 6.07 1.92
CA LEU A 122 8.61 7.04 1.25
C LEU A 122 9.41 8.29 0.83
N GLY A 123 10.22 8.83 1.75
CA GLY A 123 11.08 9.99 1.48
C GLY A 123 12.15 9.73 0.43
N ALA A 124 12.77 8.54 0.45
CA ALA A 124 13.75 8.14 -0.56
C ALA A 124 13.11 8.02 -1.95
N ALA A 125 11.96 7.33 -2.04
CA ALA A 125 11.22 7.19 -3.27
C ALA A 125 10.75 8.54 -3.83
N LEU A 126 10.25 9.43 -2.97
CA LEU A 126 9.83 10.77 -3.37
C LEU A 126 10.99 11.58 -3.98
N ARG A 127 12.20 11.52 -3.39
CA ARG A 127 13.39 12.17 -3.96
C ARG A 127 13.73 11.65 -5.35
N SER A 128 13.72 10.33 -5.55
CA SER A 128 13.99 9.72 -6.86
C SER A 128 12.97 10.15 -7.90
N ILE A 129 11.69 10.06 -7.57
CA ILE A 129 10.58 10.39 -8.48
C ILE A 129 10.62 11.86 -8.91
N LEU A 130 10.86 12.78 -7.98
CA LEU A 130 10.95 14.20 -8.32
C LEU A 130 12.20 14.52 -9.13
N ALA A 131 13.33 13.87 -8.86
CA ALA A 131 14.54 14.01 -9.67
C ALA A 131 14.33 13.50 -11.09
N GLU A 132 13.68 12.32 -11.27
CA GLU A 132 13.28 11.77 -12.58
C GLU A 132 12.36 12.71 -13.36
N ALA A 133 11.48 13.43 -12.64
CA ALA A 133 10.58 14.43 -13.21
C ALA A 133 11.21 15.80 -13.46
N GLY A 134 12.50 16.00 -13.13
CA GLY A 134 13.20 17.28 -13.24
C GLY A 134 12.67 18.36 -12.29
N LEU A 135 12.10 17.95 -11.15
CA LEU A 135 11.53 18.82 -10.15
C LEU A 135 12.50 19.07 -8.98
N PRO A 136 12.31 20.15 -8.20
CA PRO A 136 13.14 20.45 -7.03
C PRO A 136 13.16 19.28 -6.02
N THR A 137 14.29 19.14 -5.33
CA THR A 137 14.43 18.20 -4.21
C THR A 137 13.36 18.47 -3.17
N PRO A 138 12.65 17.43 -2.67
CA PRO A 138 11.58 17.62 -1.70
C PRO A 138 12.10 18.04 -0.34
N VAL A 139 11.36 18.90 0.35
CA VAL A 139 11.59 19.21 1.77
C VAL A 139 11.12 18.02 2.60
N VAL A 140 12.04 17.21 3.12
CA VAL A 140 11.70 16.00 3.88
C VAL A 140 12.04 16.18 5.34
N MET A 141 11.07 16.10 6.21
CA MET A 141 11.22 16.09 7.66
C MET A 141 10.63 14.84 8.26
N LEU A 142 11.48 13.99 8.80
CA LEU A 142 11.09 12.80 9.54
C LEU A 142 11.33 13.02 11.03
N THR A 143 10.35 12.71 11.86
CA THR A 143 10.33 13.01 13.27
C THR A 143 10.24 11.73 14.09
N ARG A 144 10.80 11.77 15.31
CA ARG A 144 10.75 10.60 16.20
C ARG A 144 9.30 10.15 16.40
N PRO A 145 9.00 8.85 16.27
CA PRO A 145 7.69 8.32 16.63
C PRO A 145 7.28 8.71 18.04
N GLY A 146 6.05 9.22 18.20
CA GLY A 146 5.52 9.69 19.48
C GLY A 146 5.95 11.11 19.90
N SER A 147 6.71 11.84 19.06
CA SER A 147 6.99 13.27 19.30
C SER A 147 5.72 14.13 19.14
N ASP A 148 5.75 15.36 19.68
CA ASP A 148 4.64 16.32 19.58
C ASP A 148 4.38 16.66 18.10
N ALA A 149 3.27 16.14 17.57
CA ALA A 149 2.93 16.30 16.17
C ALA A 149 2.57 17.77 15.81
N ALA A 150 2.01 18.54 16.74
CA ALA A 150 1.73 19.96 16.51
C ALA A 150 3.05 20.77 16.43
N GLN A 151 4.01 20.45 17.29
CA GLN A 151 5.34 21.06 17.21
C GLN A 151 6.04 20.67 15.90
N ASN A 152 5.95 19.39 15.49
CA ASN A 152 6.50 18.95 14.21
C ASN A 152 5.91 19.72 13.01
N GLY A 153 4.62 20.04 13.06
CA GLY A 153 3.96 20.89 12.06
C GLY A 153 4.56 22.31 12.02
N ARG A 154 4.77 22.94 13.18
CA ARG A 154 5.40 24.26 13.27
C ARG A 154 6.85 24.25 12.74
N ASP A 155 7.62 23.24 13.14
CA ASP A 155 9.01 23.09 12.71
C ASP A 155 9.11 22.84 11.20
N PHE A 156 8.19 22.04 10.63
CA PHE A 156 8.10 21.86 9.19
C PHE A 156 7.79 23.17 8.46
N ALA A 157 6.87 23.99 8.97
CA ALA A 157 6.54 25.27 8.38
C ALA A 157 7.77 26.20 8.33
N ALA A 158 8.51 26.31 9.44
CA ALA A 158 9.73 27.09 9.52
C ALA A 158 10.81 26.58 8.55
N ARG A 159 11.04 25.28 8.51
CA ARG A 159 11.98 24.64 7.59
C ARG A 159 11.58 24.85 6.13
N SER A 160 10.32 24.63 5.79
CA SER A 160 9.79 24.86 4.46
C SER A 160 10.03 26.30 3.99
N ALA A 161 9.75 27.28 4.84
CA ALA A 161 9.98 28.70 4.53
C ALA A 161 11.47 28.99 4.25
N ALA A 162 12.37 28.44 5.05
CA ALA A 162 13.82 28.59 4.87
C ALA A 162 14.33 27.95 3.56
N GLU A 163 13.69 26.88 3.10
CA GLU A 163 14.01 26.16 1.86
C GLU A 163 13.20 26.68 0.64
N GLY A 164 12.51 27.82 0.77
CA GLY A 164 11.78 28.49 -0.32
C GLY A 164 10.33 28.05 -0.50
N GLY A 165 9.73 27.39 0.48
CA GLY A 165 8.31 26.98 0.51
C GLY A 165 8.02 25.68 -0.21
N VAL A 166 6.84 25.13 0.06
CA VAL A 166 6.25 24.00 -0.66
C VAL A 166 4.83 24.35 -1.12
N ASP A 167 4.40 23.82 -2.25
CA ASP A 167 3.04 23.97 -2.79
C ASP A 167 2.18 22.71 -2.61
N ALA A 168 2.83 21.58 -2.25
CA ALA A 168 2.17 20.36 -1.77
C ALA A 168 2.92 19.80 -0.56
N LEU A 169 2.18 19.20 0.37
CA LEU A 169 2.74 18.51 1.54
C LEU A 169 2.12 17.14 1.70
N ILE A 170 2.96 16.11 1.68
CA ILE A 170 2.58 14.75 2.01
C ILE A 170 2.74 14.55 3.52
N LEU A 171 1.67 14.12 4.19
CA LEU A 171 1.66 13.70 5.59
C LEU A 171 1.62 12.17 5.65
N SER A 172 2.70 11.53 6.08
CA SER A 172 2.73 10.07 6.20
C SER A 172 2.09 9.56 7.48
N GLN A 173 1.84 10.43 8.45
CA GLN A 173 1.14 10.12 9.69
C GLN A 173 -0.37 10.00 9.45
N ALA A 174 -1.06 9.31 10.35
CA ALA A 174 -2.52 9.15 10.36
C ALA A 174 -3.10 9.50 11.73
N GLY A 175 -4.41 9.47 11.87
CA GLY A 175 -5.10 9.67 13.14
C GLY A 175 -4.87 11.02 13.77
N ILE A 176 -4.72 11.01 15.07
CA ILE A 176 -4.50 12.20 15.89
C ILE A 176 -3.23 12.95 15.47
N ALA A 177 -2.15 12.22 15.14
CA ALA A 177 -0.88 12.84 14.77
C ALA A 177 -0.98 13.66 13.47
N ALA A 178 -1.70 13.17 12.46
CA ALA A 178 -1.94 13.93 11.24
C ALA A 178 -2.73 15.23 11.51
N ARG A 179 -3.80 15.15 12.30
CA ARG A 179 -4.61 16.31 12.67
C ARG A 179 -3.81 17.35 13.45
N GLN A 180 -3.05 16.92 14.46
CA GLN A 180 -2.20 17.81 15.25
C GLN A 180 -1.08 18.46 14.42
N ALA A 181 -0.47 17.71 13.48
CA ALA A 181 0.54 18.27 12.58
C ALA A 181 -0.05 19.40 11.73
N VAL A 182 -1.25 19.22 11.18
CA VAL A 182 -1.93 20.27 10.41
C VAL A 182 -2.30 21.47 11.26
N GLN A 183 -2.76 21.28 12.49
CA GLN A 183 -2.98 22.39 13.42
C GLN A 183 -1.68 23.14 13.72
N GLY A 184 -0.56 22.45 13.83
CA GLY A 184 0.75 23.07 13.97
C GLY A 184 1.16 23.91 12.76
N LEU A 185 0.92 23.44 11.54
CA LEU A 185 1.15 24.18 10.29
C LEU A 185 0.32 25.48 10.24
N LEU A 186 -0.98 25.38 10.58
CA LEU A 186 -1.87 26.54 10.66
C LEU A 186 -1.41 27.55 11.71
N ALA A 187 -1.07 27.09 12.90
CA ALA A 187 -0.59 27.94 13.99
C ALA A 187 0.74 28.65 13.66
N ALA A 188 1.56 28.08 12.79
CA ALA A 188 2.77 28.70 12.28
C ALA A 188 2.52 29.76 11.20
N GLY A 189 1.25 29.94 10.76
CA GLY A 189 0.90 30.96 9.77
C GLY A 189 1.38 30.65 8.35
N LEU A 190 1.56 29.36 8.01
CA LEU A 190 1.98 28.95 6.67
C LEU A 190 0.96 29.41 5.61
N THR A 191 1.34 30.38 4.80
CA THR A 191 0.46 31.04 3.83
C THR A 191 1.19 31.23 2.50
N PRO A 192 0.63 30.76 1.36
CA PRO A 192 -0.57 29.92 1.30
C PRO A 192 -0.36 28.52 1.88
N MET A 193 -1.43 27.90 2.41
CA MET A 193 -1.37 26.50 2.81
C MET A 193 -1.09 25.64 1.58
N PRO A 194 -0.11 24.71 1.64
CA PRO A 194 0.15 23.78 0.55
C PRO A 194 -1.04 22.82 0.37
N ARG A 195 -1.19 22.26 -0.82
CA ARG A 195 -2.11 21.17 -1.05
C ARG A 195 -1.71 19.99 -0.18
N LEU A 196 -2.59 19.53 0.70
CA LEU A 196 -2.32 18.43 1.61
C LEU A 196 -2.62 17.07 0.97
N PHE A 197 -1.73 16.13 1.22
CA PHE A 197 -1.88 14.74 0.80
C PHE A 197 -1.59 13.78 1.96
N GLY A 198 -2.42 12.74 2.10
CA GLY A 198 -2.22 11.65 3.03
C GLY A 198 -1.87 10.33 2.34
N THR A 199 -1.47 9.35 3.12
CA THR A 199 -1.24 8.00 2.63
C THR A 199 -2.52 7.15 2.69
N HIS A 200 -2.45 5.91 2.19
CA HIS A 200 -3.52 4.93 2.27
C HIS A 200 -4.00 4.63 3.70
N LEU A 201 -3.26 5.05 4.73
CA LEU A 201 -3.66 4.91 6.13
C LEU A 201 -4.86 5.81 6.49
N TRP A 202 -5.14 6.86 5.72
CA TRP A 202 -6.26 7.76 5.95
C TRP A 202 -7.61 7.17 5.51
N ALA A 203 -7.61 6.20 4.61
CA ALA A 203 -8.83 5.62 4.05
C ALA A 203 -9.77 4.96 5.10
N GLY A 204 -9.23 4.54 6.24
CA GLY A 204 -9.99 3.91 7.33
C GLY A 204 -10.24 4.81 8.54
N ASP A 205 -9.87 6.09 8.48
CA ASP A 205 -9.96 7.01 9.62
C ASP A 205 -11.08 8.04 9.45
N GLY A 206 -12.27 7.69 9.97
CA GLY A 206 -13.43 8.58 9.90
C GLY A 206 -13.27 9.90 10.67
N GLN A 207 -12.35 9.99 11.62
CA GLN A 207 -12.11 11.23 12.37
C GLN A 207 -11.28 12.23 11.55
N ILE A 208 -10.36 11.75 10.71
CA ILE A 208 -9.63 12.63 9.77
C ILE A 208 -10.60 13.29 8.80
N ALA A 209 -11.61 12.58 8.33
CA ALA A 209 -12.60 13.11 7.40
C ALA A 209 -13.42 14.29 7.99
N GLN A 210 -13.56 14.35 9.31
CA GLN A 210 -14.27 15.41 10.01
C GLN A 210 -13.41 16.64 10.36
N GLU A 211 -12.09 16.56 10.14
CA GLU A 211 -11.17 17.67 10.43
C GLU A 211 -11.26 18.74 9.34
N SER A 212 -11.79 19.90 9.69
CA SER A 212 -12.00 21.00 8.75
C SER A 212 -10.71 21.48 8.06
N ALA A 213 -9.59 21.41 8.77
CA ALA A 213 -8.28 21.78 8.24
C ALA A 213 -7.76 20.81 7.17
N LEU A 214 -8.37 19.63 7.05
CA LEU A 214 -8.09 18.63 6.03
C LEU A 214 -9.14 18.59 4.91
N ALA A 215 -10.11 19.53 4.92
CA ALA A 215 -11.06 19.65 3.82
C ALA A 215 -10.31 19.90 2.49
N GLY A 216 -10.62 19.12 1.48
CA GLY A 216 -9.93 19.14 0.20
C GLY A 216 -8.56 18.40 0.18
N ALA A 217 -8.10 17.83 1.29
CA ALA A 217 -6.89 17.03 1.28
C ALA A 217 -7.10 15.72 0.49
N GLY A 218 -6.14 15.42 -0.40
CA GLY A 218 -6.12 14.18 -1.17
C GLY A 218 -5.40 13.06 -0.42
N PHE A 219 -5.71 11.80 -0.71
CA PHE A 219 -4.96 10.66 -0.17
C PHE A 219 -5.09 9.43 -1.07
N THR A 220 -4.13 8.52 -0.98
CA THR A 220 -4.20 7.26 -1.72
C THR A 220 -5.14 6.27 -1.03
N GLY A 221 -5.86 5.49 -1.81
CA GLY A 221 -6.74 4.44 -1.28
C GLY A 221 -7.13 3.41 -2.33
N PRO A 222 -7.90 2.39 -1.90
CA PRO A 222 -8.57 1.49 -2.82
C PRO A 222 -9.52 2.25 -3.76
N ASP A 223 -9.71 1.73 -4.97
CA ASP A 223 -10.79 2.23 -5.84
C ASP A 223 -12.14 1.90 -5.18
N PRO A 224 -13.00 2.90 -4.90
CA PRO A 224 -14.21 2.68 -4.11
C PRO A 224 -15.19 1.70 -4.76
N ALA A 225 -15.34 1.74 -6.09
CA ALA A 225 -16.27 0.86 -6.78
C ALA A 225 -15.82 -0.61 -6.69
N THR A 226 -14.54 -0.84 -6.92
CA THR A 226 -13.94 -2.19 -6.84
C THR A 226 -13.95 -2.70 -5.41
N ARG A 227 -13.55 -1.86 -4.45
CA ARG A 227 -13.53 -2.24 -3.04
C ARG A 227 -14.91 -2.55 -2.49
N ASN A 228 -15.92 -1.74 -2.78
CA ASN A 228 -17.29 -1.99 -2.35
C ASN A 228 -17.84 -3.29 -2.95
N SER A 229 -17.52 -3.59 -4.21
CA SER A 229 -17.89 -4.87 -4.83
C SER A 229 -17.27 -6.06 -4.10
N PHE A 230 -15.98 -6.00 -3.76
CA PHE A 230 -15.32 -7.03 -2.96
C PHE A 230 -15.91 -7.14 -1.56
N ASP A 231 -16.13 -6.02 -0.86
CA ASP A 231 -16.68 -6.01 0.50
C ASP A 231 -18.08 -6.64 0.56
N ASN A 232 -18.92 -6.36 -0.42
CA ASN A 232 -20.28 -6.94 -0.51
C ASN A 232 -20.20 -8.46 -0.70
N ARG A 233 -19.43 -8.95 -1.67
CA ARG A 233 -19.25 -10.38 -1.89
C ARG A 233 -18.68 -11.10 -0.67
N PHE A 234 -17.71 -10.47 0.00
CA PHE A 234 -17.15 -11.02 1.24
C PHE A 234 -18.21 -11.10 2.34
N GLN A 235 -18.99 -10.03 2.54
CA GLN A 235 -20.05 -10.00 3.54
C GLN A 235 -21.17 -11.00 3.25
N GLU A 236 -21.56 -11.17 2.00
CA GLU A 236 -22.54 -12.16 1.56
C GLU A 236 -22.10 -13.60 1.87
N ASN A 237 -20.81 -13.91 1.72
CA ASN A 237 -20.29 -15.26 1.94
C ASN A 237 -19.93 -15.56 3.41
N PHE A 238 -19.49 -14.54 4.18
CA PHE A 238 -18.96 -14.77 5.54
C PHE A 238 -19.73 -14.03 6.65
N GLY A 239 -20.74 -13.21 6.32
CA GLY A 239 -21.58 -12.51 7.29
C GLY A 239 -20.90 -11.34 8.01
N GLU A 240 -19.67 -10.99 7.64
CA GLU A 240 -18.88 -9.92 8.26
C GLU A 240 -18.18 -9.03 7.20
N ARG A 241 -17.80 -7.83 7.57
CA ARG A 241 -16.99 -6.99 6.69
C ARG A 241 -15.53 -7.43 6.69
N PRO A 242 -14.85 -7.43 5.52
CA PRO A 242 -13.46 -7.83 5.46
C PRO A 242 -12.54 -6.81 6.16
N ALA A 243 -11.48 -7.30 6.80
CA ALA A 243 -10.40 -6.46 7.28
C ALA A 243 -9.71 -5.73 6.10
N ARG A 244 -9.04 -4.61 6.39
CA ARG A 244 -8.38 -3.78 5.37
C ARG A 244 -7.44 -4.56 4.45
N LEU A 245 -6.66 -5.49 5.01
CA LEU A 245 -5.70 -6.30 4.24
C LEU A 245 -6.32 -7.53 3.55
N ALA A 246 -7.62 -7.77 3.69
CA ALA A 246 -8.27 -8.92 3.08
C ALA A 246 -8.17 -8.94 1.56
N GLY A 247 -8.22 -7.75 0.91
CA GLY A 247 -8.04 -7.61 -0.53
C GLY A 247 -6.69 -8.13 -1.02
N THR A 248 -5.61 -7.95 -0.25
CA THR A 248 -4.29 -8.48 -0.61
C THR A 248 -4.28 -10.01 -0.63
N ALA A 249 -4.95 -10.67 0.32
CA ALA A 249 -5.04 -12.12 0.36
C ALA A 249 -5.93 -12.69 -0.75
N TYR A 250 -7.02 -11.99 -1.06
CA TYR A 250 -7.88 -12.31 -2.20
C TYR A 250 -7.09 -12.27 -3.52
N ASP A 251 -6.40 -11.17 -3.79
CA ASP A 251 -5.61 -10.97 -5.01
C ASP A 251 -4.51 -12.03 -5.16
N ALA A 252 -3.79 -12.31 -4.05
CA ALA A 252 -2.73 -13.33 -4.05
C ALA A 252 -3.27 -14.73 -4.32
N ALA A 253 -4.39 -15.11 -3.69
CA ALA A 253 -5.02 -16.40 -3.92
C ALA A 253 -5.56 -16.53 -5.35
N ALA A 254 -6.15 -15.47 -5.90
CA ALA A 254 -6.62 -15.45 -7.29
C ALA A 254 -5.47 -15.63 -8.30
N LEU A 255 -4.34 -14.97 -8.08
CA LEU A 255 -3.14 -15.12 -8.92
C LEU A 255 -2.51 -16.51 -8.77
N ALA A 256 -2.44 -17.05 -7.54
CA ALA A 256 -1.93 -18.40 -7.27
C ALA A 256 -2.78 -19.47 -7.93
N ALA A 257 -4.11 -19.38 -7.82
CA ALA A 257 -5.03 -20.31 -8.43
C ALA A 257 -4.93 -20.29 -9.97
N ARG A 258 -4.74 -19.10 -10.54
CA ARG A 258 -4.51 -18.99 -11.99
C ARG A 258 -3.21 -19.66 -12.41
N ALA A 259 -2.10 -19.43 -11.70
CA ALA A 259 -0.83 -20.09 -11.99
C ALA A 259 -0.94 -21.61 -11.88
N ALA A 260 -1.61 -22.12 -10.86
CA ALA A 260 -1.83 -23.56 -10.67
C ALA A 260 -2.61 -24.18 -11.83
N ARG A 261 -3.64 -23.51 -12.35
CA ARG A 261 -4.44 -23.98 -13.50
C ARG A 261 -3.67 -24.00 -14.82
N GLU A 262 -2.76 -23.05 -15.02
CA GLU A 262 -1.93 -22.97 -16.22
C GLU A 262 -0.76 -23.99 -16.19
N GLY A 263 -0.85 -24.99 -15.32
CA GLY A 263 0.04 -26.17 -15.28
C GLY A 263 1.33 -25.95 -14.51
N GLY A 264 1.41 -24.93 -13.65
CA GLY A 264 2.63 -24.80 -12.92
C GLY A 264 2.85 -23.58 -12.04
N ARG A 265 4.11 -23.33 -11.78
CA ARG A 265 4.66 -22.33 -10.89
C ARG A 265 4.87 -20.97 -11.59
N ALA A 266 4.48 -20.85 -12.85
CA ALA A 266 4.64 -19.62 -13.65
C ALA A 266 3.52 -18.64 -13.30
N LEU A 267 3.88 -17.54 -12.64
CA LEU A 267 2.95 -16.45 -12.34
C LEU A 267 2.75 -15.56 -13.57
N PRO A 268 1.56 -14.93 -13.74
CA PRO A 268 1.23 -14.11 -14.91
C PRO A 268 1.87 -12.72 -14.86
N VAL A 269 3.20 -12.66 -14.97
CA VAL A 269 3.98 -11.42 -14.91
C VAL A 269 3.64 -10.53 -16.11
N GLY A 270 3.49 -9.23 -15.86
CA GLY A 270 3.21 -8.23 -16.89
C GLY A 270 1.75 -8.12 -17.32
N THR A 271 0.89 -9.08 -16.95
CA THR A 271 -0.54 -9.03 -17.24
C THR A 271 -1.29 -8.25 -16.16
N ALA A 272 -2.16 -7.33 -16.57
CA ALA A 272 -3.02 -6.59 -15.64
C ALA A 272 -4.31 -7.36 -15.35
N PHE A 273 -4.75 -7.32 -14.11
CA PHE A 273 -5.99 -7.93 -13.62
C PHE A 273 -6.77 -6.92 -12.77
N GLN A 274 -8.07 -7.16 -12.62
CA GLN A 274 -8.88 -6.45 -11.64
C GLN A 274 -8.74 -7.17 -10.30
N GLY A 275 -8.14 -6.48 -9.32
CA GLY A 275 -8.02 -6.96 -7.95
C GLY A 275 -9.15 -6.45 -7.05
N ALA A 276 -9.09 -6.78 -5.75
CA ALA A 276 -10.09 -6.38 -4.75
C ALA A 276 -10.11 -4.86 -4.49
N ASP A 277 -8.96 -4.21 -4.61
CA ASP A 277 -8.79 -2.78 -4.32
C ASP A 277 -8.60 -1.90 -5.57
N GLY A 278 -8.64 -2.47 -6.75
CA GLY A 278 -8.36 -1.82 -8.03
C GLY A 278 -7.47 -2.66 -8.94
N PRO A 279 -7.02 -2.13 -10.08
CA PRO A 279 -6.18 -2.88 -11.01
C PRO A 279 -4.85 -3.27 -10.37
N ILE A 280 -4.39 -4.49 -10.70
CA ILE A 280 -3.12 -5.06 -10.24
C ILE A 280 -2.32 -5.63 -11.41
N ARG A 281 -0.99 -5.68 -11.24
CA ARG A 281 -0.06 -6.31 -12.20
C ARG A 281 1.18 -6.82 -11.47
N LEU A 282 1.57 -8.06 -11.67
CA LEU A 282 2.86 -8.55 -11.21
C LEU A 282 3.98 -7.94 -12.06
N MET A 283 4.91 -7.23 -11.43
CA MET A 283 6.02 -6.57 -12.09
C MET A 283 7.26 -7.46 -12.09
N ALA A 284 8.08 -7.41 -13.11
CA ALA A 284 9.28 -8.28 -13.25
C ALA A 284 10.26 -8.22 -12.06
N GLY A 285 10.23 -7.16 -11.26
CA GLY A 285 11.06 -7.01 -10.05
C GLY A 285 10.55 -7.74 -8.80
N GLY A 286 9.50 -8.55 -8.89
CA GLY A 286 8.96 -9.28 -7.71
C GLY A 286 8.02 -8.44 -6.83
N VAL A 287 7.47 -7.36 -7.35
CA VAL A 287 6.49 -6.52 -6.63
C VAL A 287 5.16 -6.55 -7.38
N LEU A 288 4.05 -6.64 -6.63
CA LEU A 288 2.74 -6.39 -7.20
C LEU A 288 2.57 -4.87 -7.41
N GLY A 289 2.52 -4.41 -8.65
CA GLY A 289 2.00 -3.09 -8.97
C GLY A 289 0.51 -3.05 -8.62
N ARG A 290 0.11 -2.06 -7.83
CA ARG A 290 -1.28 -1.84 -7.44
C ARG A 290 -1.72 -0.45 -7.86
N GLY A 291 -2.80 -0.34 -8.63
CA GLY A 291 -3.45 0.93 -8.88
C GLY A 291 -4.04 1.47 -7.57
N LEU A 292 -3.66 2.69 -7.22
CA LEU A 292 -4.20 3.39 -6.07
C LEU A 292 -5.05 4.58 -6.56
N ALA A 293 -6.30 4.66 -6.13
CA ALA A 293 -7.13 5.83 -6.37
C ALA A 293 -6.59 7.04 -5.59
N ILE A 294 -6.90 8.26 -6.03
CA ILE A 294 -6.83 9.46 -5.20
C ILE A 294 -8.25 9.76 -4.72
N LEU A 295 -8.38 9.73 -3.42
CA LEU A 295 -9.57 10.09 -2.67
C LEU A 295 -9.39 11.47 -2.08
N GLU A 296 -10.48 12.18 -1.78
CA GLU A 296 -10.46 13.53 -1.24
C GLU A 296 -11.54 13.69 -0.16
N PHE A 297 -11.24 14.45 0.89
CA PHE A 297 -12.24 14.81 1.90
C PHE A 297 -13.06 16.01 1.42
N GLN A 298 -14.36 15.81 1.23
CA GLN A 298 -15.33 16.86 0.90
C GLN A 298 -16.52 16.79 1.86
N ASN A 299 -16.77 17.87 2.59
CA ASN A 299 -17.91 17.97 3.53
C ASN A 299 -17.98 16.78 4.53
N GLY A 300 -16.84 16.34 5.03
CA GLY A 300 -16.75 15.22 5.97
C GLY A 300 -16.94 13.83 5.33
N GLN A 301 -17.00 13.75 4.00
CA GLN A 301 -17.12 12.51 3.26
C GLN A 301 -15.87 12.25 2.41
N ILE A 302 -15.66 10.98 2.07
CA ILE A 302 -14.60 10.56 1.16
C ILE A 302 -15.20 10.46 -0.24
N VAL A 303 -14.62 11.21 -1.19
CA VAL A 303 -15.02 11.19 -2.59
C VAL A 303 -13.88 10.74 -3.49
N LEU A 304 -14.20 10.06 -4.58
CA LEU A 304 -13.22 9.69 -5.60
C LEU A 304 -12.80 10.94 -6.40
N ARG A 305 -11.51 11.26 -6.40
CA ARG A 305 -10.95 12.36 -7.19
C ARG A 305 -10.32 11.85 -8.49
N GLU A 306 -9.54 10.78 -8.40
CA GLU A 306 -8.93 10.14 -9.55
C GLU A 306 -9.03 8.62 -9.40
N ALA A 307 -9.52 7.94 -10.43
CA ALA A 307 -9.60 6.48 -10.43
C ALA A 307 -8.19 5.83 -10.32
N ALA A 308 -8.17 4.60 -9.85
CA ALA A 308 -6.95 3.81 -9.76
C ALA A 308 -6.41 3.50 -11.17
N PRO A 309 -5.19 3.94 -11.52
CA PRO A 309 -4.60 3.64 -12.83
C PRO A 309 -4.15 2.18 -12.93
N ILE A 310 -4.06 1.68 -14.16
CA ILE A 310 -3.43 0.37 -14.40
C ILE A 310 -1.93 0.50 -14.11
N PRO A 311 -1.35 -0.35 -13.24
CA PRO A 311 0.07 -0.29 -12.91
C PRO A 311 0.98 -0.44 -14.12
N GLY A 312 2.04 0.40 -14.20
CA GLY A 312 2.96 0.47 -15.34
C GLY A 312 2.40 1.20 -16.56
N GLY A 313 1.24 1.84 -16.43
CA GLY A 313 0.66 2.75 -17.39
C GLY A 313 0.87 4.22 -17.02
N PRO A 314 0.39 5.16 -17.86
CA PRO A 314 0.44 6.58 -17.53
C PRO A 314 -0.24 6.89 -16.20
N GLY A 315 0.42 7.68 -15.34
CA GLY A 315 -0.12 8.09 -14.04
C GLY A 315 -0.02 7.05 -12.90
N SER A 316 0.62 5.89 -13.15
CA SER A 316 0.84 4.85 -12.13
C SER A 316 2.11 5.05 -11.34
#